data_c4203260f0c9dba54a920ccf301f9454
#
_entry.id   c4203260f0c9dba54a920ccf301f9454
#
_cell.length_a   1.000
_cell.length_b   1.000
_cell.length_c   1.000
_cell.angle_alpha   90.00
_cell.angle_beta   90.00
_cell.angle_gamma   90.00
#
_symmetry.space_group_name_H-M   'P 1'
#
loop_
_entity.id
_entity.type
_entity.pdbx_description
1 polymer ?
#
loop_
_entity_poly.entity_id
_entity_poly.type
_entity_poly.pdbx_seq_one_letter_code
_entity_poly.pdbx_strand_id
1 'polypeptide(L)'
;VYPGSEIYGGLANTWDYGPIGVELKNNVKKAWWKKFIQESPYNVGVDCAILMNPQTWVASGHVGGFSDPLMDCKECKERFRADKLIEDHMKTHNMPEEVVDGWSNEQMKAFVDEHQVACPSCGAHNFTDIRQFNLMFKTFQGVTEDAKNVVYLRPETAQGIFVNFKNVQRTSRKKLPFGIGQIGKSFRNEITPG
;
A
#
# COMPACT_ATOMS: atom_id res chain seq x y z
N VAL A 1 -2.27 -20.00 10.38
CA VAL A 1 -1.95 -18.57 10.54
C VAL A 1 -2.21 -18.20 11.99
N TYR A 2 -1.32 -17.44 12.59
CA TYR A 2 -1.44 -16.94 13.99
C TYR A 2 -1.37 -15.41 13.98
N PRO A 3 -1.99 -14.71 14.94
CA PRO A 3 -1.70 -13.30 15.17
C PRO A 3 -0.20 -13.08 15.44
N GLY A 4 0.39 -12.12 14.78
CA GLY A 4 1.82 -11.81 14.98
C GLY A 4 2.09 -11.34 16.41
N SER A 5 3.07 -11.96 17.10
CA SER A 5 3.41 -11.64 18.50
C SER A 5 2.28 -11.91 19.51
N GLU A 6 1.51 -12.95 19.31
CA GLU A 6 0.31 -13.27 20.08
C GLU A 6 0.55 -13.32 21.59
N ILE A 7 1.69 -13.81 22.05
CA ILE A 7 2.06 -13.87 23.49
C ILE A 7 2.10 -12.51 24.19
N TYR A 8 2.17 -11.41 23.42
CA TYR A 8 2.13 -10.02 23.90
C TYR A 8 0.83 -9.30 23.53
N GLY A 9 -0.23 -10.02 23.16
CA GLY A 9 -1.50 -9.45 22.75
C GLY A 9 -1.65 -9.19 21.25
N GLY A 10 -0.65 -9.56 20.46
CA GLY A 10 -0.65 -9.38 19.00
C GLY A 10 -0.36 -7.95 18.55
N LEU A 11 -0.29 -7.79 17.25
CA LEU A 11 -0.23 -6.49 16.59
C LEU A 11 -1.28 -6.50 15.46
N ALA A 12 -2.13 -5.48 15.41
CA ALA A 12 -3.20 -5.39 14.41
C ALA A 12 -2.65 -5.58 12.98
N ASN A 13 -3.36 -6.38 12.18
CA ASN A 13 -3.03 -6.68 10.79
C ASN A 13 -1.66 -7.34 10.55
N THR A 14 -1.13 -8.01 11.57
CA THR A 14 0.15 -8.73 11.50
C THR A 14 -0.07 -10.20 11.78
N TRP A 15 0.37 -11.05 10.84
CA TRP A 15 0.09 -12.48 10.86
C TRP A 15 1.35 -13.30 10.62
N ASP A 16 1.49 -14.39 11.37
CA ASP A 16 2.52 -15.38 11.17
C ASP A 16 1.97 -16.63 10.48
N TYR A 17 2.73 -17.18 9.54
CA TYR A 17 2.41 -18.47 8.93
C TYR A 17 2.97 -19.59 9.79
N GLY A 18 2.11 -20.43 10.34
CA GLY A 18 2.50 -21.66 11.02
C GLY A 18 3.02 -22.73 10.06
N PRO A 19 3.40 -23.93 10.56
CA PRO A 19 4.07 -24.95 9.76
C PRO A 19 3.34 -25.34 8.47
N ILE A 20 2.04 -25.56 8.53
CA ILE A 20 1.21 -25.88 7.34
C ILE A 20 1.05 -24.66 6.43
N GLY A 21 0.85 -23.49 7.02
CA GLY A 21 0.67 -22.24 6.26
C GLY A 21 1.91 -21.85 5.45
N VAL A 22 3.11 -22.03 6.01
CA VAL A 22 4.35 -21.72 5.30
C VAL A 22 4.61 -22.67 4.14
N GLU A 23 4.27 -23.97 4.27
CA GLU A 23 4.39 -24.92 3.18
C GLU A 23 3.43 -24.59 2.03
N LEU A 24 2.15 -24.28 2.36
CA LEU A 24 1.20 -23.83 1.34
C LEU A 24 1.69 -22.57 0.62
N LYS A 25 2.15 -21.58 1.37
CA LYS A 25 2.71 -20.34 0.82
C LYS A 25 3.89 -20.60 -0.11
N ASN A 26 4.82 -21.46 0.28
CA ASN A 26 5.99 -21.83 -0.54
C ASN A 26 5.57 -22.59 -1.81
N ASN A 27 4.59 -23.48 -1.73
CA ASN A 27 4.07 -24.19 -2.88
C ASN A 27 3.40 -23.24 -3.89
N VAL A 28 2.63 -22.26 -3.42
CA VAL A 28 2.03 -21.23 -4.29
C VAL A 28 3.12 -20.40 -4.96
N LYS A 29 4.13 -19.93 -4.21
CA LYS A 29 5.26 -19.19 -4.78
C LYS A 29 6.01 -20.01 -5.83
N LYS A 30 6.27 -21.28 -5.55
CA LYS A 30 6.97 -22.18 -6.48
C LYS A 30 6.18 -22.41 -7.75
N ALA A 31 4.86 -22.64 -7.64
CA ALA A 31 3.99 -22.83 -8.79
C ALA A 31 3.93 -21.54 -9.65
N TRP A 32 3.79 -20.37 -9.03
CA TRP A 32 3.79 -19.08 -9.71
C TRP A 32 5.13 -18.84 -10.45
N TRP A 33 6.24 -19.03 -9.75
CA TRP A 33 7.58 -18.84 -10.32
C TRP A 33 7.83 -19.76 -11.50
N LYS A 34 7.48 -21.04 -11.36
CA LYS A 34 7.57 -22.02 -12.44
C LYS A 34 6.75 -21.54 -13.63
N LYS A 35 5.48 -21.20 -13.42
CA LYS A 35 4.55 -20.85 -14.50
C LYS A 35 4.95 -19.60 -15.26
N PHE A 36 5.24 -18.53 -14.53
CA PHE A 36 5.42 -17.21 -15.13
C PHE A 36 6.88 -16.85 -15.44
N ILE A 37 7.84 -17.47 -14.76
CA ILE A 37 9.25 -17.16 -14.99
C ILE A 37 9.96 -18.28 -15.73
N GLN A 38 9.89 -19.50 -15.24
CA GLN A 38 10.70 -20.60 -15.78
C GLN A 38 10.14 -21.20 -17.09
N GLU A 39 8.83 -21.30 -17.22
CA GLU A 39 8.19 -21.81 -18.44
C GLU A 39 8.12 -20.78 -19.57
N SER A 40 8.32 -19.49 -19.28
CA SER A 40 8.31 -18.44 -20.29
C SER A 40 9.71 -18.23 -20.89
N PRO A 41 9.87 -18.31 -22.22
CA PRO A 41 11.15 -18.01 -22.86
C PRO A 41 11.52 -16.53 -22.82
N TYR A 42 10.57 -15.68 -22.50
CA TYR A 42 10.75 -14.22 -22.50
C TYR A 42 11.01 -13.64 -21.11
N ASN A 43 10.57 -14.32 -20.05
CA ASN A 43 10.63 -13.78 -18.71
C ASN A 43 11.91 -14.18 -17.98
N VAL A 44 12.35 -13.29 -17.10
CA VAL A 44 13.47 -13.51 -16.17
C VAL A 44 13.09 -13.03 -14.77
N GLY A 45 13.74 -13.60 -13.77
CA GLY A 45 13.47 -13.25 -12.38
C GLY A 45 14.48 -12.26 -11.81
N VAL A 46 14.05 -11.47 -10.84
CA VAL A 46 14.90 -10.65 -9.97
C VAL A 46 14.43 -10.78 -8.52
N ASP A 47 15.29 -10.42 -7.60
CA ASP A 47 14.95 -10.19 -6.19
C ASP A 47 15.60 -8.86 -5.77
N CYS A 48 14.78 -7.80 -5.79
CA CYS A 48 15.25 -6.45 -5.49
C CYS A 48 15.19 -6.18 -3.98
N ALA A 49 16.11 -5.34 -3.51
CA ALA A 49 16.15 -4.92 -2.11
C ALA A 49 14.84 -4.24 -1.69
N ILE A 50 14.44 -4.47 -0.43
CA ILE A 50 13.29 -3.78 0.18
C ILE A 50 13.59 -2.30 0.40
N LEU A 51 14.78 -2.00 0.92
CA LEU A 51 15.29 -0.64 1.09
C LEU A 51 16.00 -0.21 -0.18
N MET A 52 15.62 0.94 -0.70
CA MET A 52 16.14 1.48 -1.94
C MET A 52 16.52 2.95 -1.74
N ASN A 53 17.30 3.51 -2.65
CA ASN A 53 17.60 4.93 -2.62
C ASN A 53 16.29 5.74 -2.57
N PRO A 54 16.12 6.66 -1.61
CA PRO A 54 14.89 7.45 -1.47
C PRO A 54 14.47 8.20 -2.74
N GLN A 55 15.44 8.55 -3.59
CA GLN A 55 15.18 9.21 -4.88
C GLN A 55 14.30 8.36 -5.81
N THR A 56 14.34 7.03 -5.68
CA THR A 56 13.43 6.13 -6.42
C THR A 56 11.96 6.47 -6.14
N TRP A 57 11.65 6.74 -4.88
CA TRP A 57 10.27 7.04 -4.43
C TRP A 57 9.86 8.48 -4.73
N VAL A 58 10.81 9.40 -4.80
CA VAL A 58 10.57 10.76 -5.31
C VAL A 58 10.25 10.71 -6.80
N ALA A 59 11.08 10.03 -7.59
CA ALA A 59 10.92 9.92 -9.03
C ALA A 59 9.63 9.19 -9.45
N SER A 60 9.17 8.22 -8.66
CA SER A 60 7.92 7.49 -8.90
C SER A 60 6.67 8.18 -8.33
N GLY A 61 6.82 9.32 -7.66
CA GLY A 61 5.72 10.09 -7.08
C GLY A 61 5.20 9.57 -5.73
N HIS A 62 5.72 8.47 -5.20
CA HIS A 62 5.23 7.89 -3.94
C HIS A 62 5.45 8.79 -2.72
N VAL A 63 6.52 9.56 -2.68
CA VAL A 63 6.79 10.44 -1.53
C VAL A 63 5.76 11.58 -1.47
N GLY A 64 5.34 12.11 -2.62
CA GLY A 64 4.44 13.24 -2.70
C GLY A 64 2.96 12.93 -2.89
N GLY A 65 2.62 11.78 -3.47
CA GLY A 65 1.25 11.48 -3.90
C GLY A 65 0.68 10.13 -3.45
N PHE A 66 1.45 9.31 -2.76
CA PHE A 66 0.95 8.03 -2.26
C PHE A 66 0.34 8.18 -0.87
N SER A 67 -0.85 8.76 -0.83
CA SER A 67 -1.52 9.12 0.42
C SER A 67 -3.02 8.86 0.36
N ASP A 68 -3.60 8.54 1.51
CA ASP A 68 -5.05 8.44 1.70
C ASP A 68 -5.60 9.73 2.31
N PRO A 69 -6.76 10.23 1.85
CA PRO A 69 -7.47 11.32 2.49
C PRO A 69 -8.17 10.82 3.75
N LEU A 70 -7.72 11.25 4.93
CA LEU A 70 -8.23 10.81 6.21
C LEU A 70 -9.00 11.88 6.95
N MET A 71 -10.10 11.47 7.59
CA MET A 71 -10.87 12.28 8.54
C MET A 71 -11.24 11.46 9.78
N ASP A 72 -11.32 12.13 10.92
CA ASP A 72 -11.69 11.52 12.19
C ASP A 72 -13.12 11.97 12.58
N CYS A 73 -13.94 11.04 13.05
CA CYS A 73 -15.20 11.42 13.72
C CYS A 73 -14.88 12.13 15.02
N LYS A 74 -15.45 13.32 15.24
CA LYS A 74 -15.17 14.09 16.47
C LYS A 74 -15.82 13.52 17.72
N GLU A 75 -16.83 12.66 17.55
CA GLU A 75 -17.55 12.03 18.67
C GLU A 75 -16.87 10.73 19.13
N CYS A 76 -16.82 9.71 18.28
CA CYS A 76 -16.24 8.40 18.63
C CYS A 76 -14.72 8.30 18.44
N LYS A 77 -14.08 9.30 17.84
CA LYS A 77 -12.62 9.38 17.53
C LYS A 77 -12.13 8.33 16.54
N GLU A 78 -13.02 7.59 15.91
CA GLU A 78 -12.64 6.67 14.86
C GLU A 78 -12.24 7.39 13.58
N ARG A 79 -11.33 6.78 12.86
CA ARG A 79 -10.71 7.32 11.66
C ARG A 79 -11.21 6.60 10.42
N PHE A 80 -11.51 7.36 9.38
CA PHE A 80 -12.03 6.86 8.12
C PHE A 80 -11.28 7.45 6.92
N ARG A 81 -11.28 6.73 5.82
CA ARG A 81 -10.93 7.29 4.53
C ARG A 81 -12.12 8.07 4.00
N ALA A 82 -11.89 9.35 3.69
CA ALA A 82 -12.96 10.24 3.23
C ALA A 82 -13.56 9.79 1.90
N ASP A 83 -12.73 9.34 0.96
CA ASP A 83 -13.17 8.81 -0.33
C ASP A 83 -14.10 7.60 -0.17
N LYS A 84 -13.75 6.63 0.69
CA LYS A 84 -14.57 5.46 0.96
C LYS A 84 -15.88 5.80 1.66
N LEU A 85 -15.81 6.71 2.62
CA LEU A 85 -17.00 7.18 3.33
C LEU A 85 -18.02 7.82 2.37
N ILE A 86 -17.54 8.59 1.39
CA ILE A 86 -18.35 9.21 0.36
C ILE A 86 -18.92 8.18 -0.60
N GLU A 87 -18.10 7.25 -1.11
CA GLU A 87 -18.55 6.17 -2.00
C GLU A 87 -19.64 5.30 -1.35
N ASP A 88 -19.47 4.95 -0.08
CA ASP A 88 -20.44 4.15 0.67
C ASP A 88 -21.74 4.93 0.92
N HIS A 89 -21.65 6.23 1.19
CA HIS A 89 -22.81 7.10 1.32
C HIS A 89 -23.60 7.17 -0.01
N MET A 90 -22.91 7.40 -1.12
CA MET A 90 -23.54 7.43 -2.46
C MET A 90 -24.28 6.12 -2.77
N LYS A 91 -23.63 4.98 -2.52
CA LYS A 91 -24.25 3.65 -2.72
C LYS A 91 -25.49 3.46 -1.86
N THR A 92 -25.42 3.81 -0.58
CA THR A 92 -26.52 3.63 0.36
C THR A 92 -27.74 4.49 0.01
N HIS A 93 -27.53 5.66 -0.57
CA HIS A 93 -28.58 6.61 -0.95
C HIS A 93 -28.98 6.55 -2.42
N ASN A 94 -28.49 5.54 -3.18
CA ASN A 94 -28.77 5.38 -4.63
C ASN A 94 -28.42 6.64 -5.44
N MET A 95 -27.37 7.35 -5.04
CA MET A 95 -26.84 8.48 -5.79
C MET A 95 -26.05 8.00 -7.01
N PRO A 96 -25.90 8.83 -8.08
CA PRO A 96 -25.01 8.48 -9.18
C PRO A 96 -23.62 8.13 -8.67
N GLU A 97 -23.06 7.00 -9.10
CA GLU A 97 -21.70 6.63 -8.76
C GLU A 97 -20.74 7.56 -9.49
N GLU A 98 -20.10 8.43 -8.73
CA GLU A 98 -18.99 9.26 -9.21
C GLU A 98 -17.67 8.69 -8.72
N VAL A 99 -16.64 8.83 -9.55
CA VAL A 99 -15.28 8.46 -9.14
C VAL A 99 -14.73 9.54 -8.23
N VAL A 100 -14.72 9.28 -6.95
CA VAL A 100 -14.21 10.20 -5.90
C VAL A 100 -12.67 10.30 -5.95
N ASP A 101 -12.03 9.33 -6.58
CA ASP A 101 -10.58 9.33 -6.79
C ASP A 101 -10.19 10.51 -7.70
N GLY A 102 -9.46 11.46 -7.13
CA GLY A 102 -9.08 12.70 -7.80
C GLY A 102 -9.82 13.96 -7.31
N TRP A 103 -10.80 13.83 -6.42
CA TRP A 103 -11.39 15.00 -5.76
C TRP A 103 -10.38 15.67 -4.82
N SER A 104 -10.47 17.00 -4.72
CA SER A 104 -9.68 17.72 -3.72
C SER A 104 -10.22 17.47 -2.30
N ASN A 105 -9.38 17.71 -1.30
CA ASN A 105 -9.82 17.60 0.10
C ASN A 105 -11.01 18.50 0.41
N GLU A 106 -11.05 19.70 -0.20
CA GLU A 106 -12.13 20.66 -0.06
C GLU A 106 -13.44 20.15 -0.67
N GLN A 107 -13.36 19.52 -1.86
CA GLN A 107 -14.53 18.92 -2.50
C GLN A 107 -15.09 17.76 -1.68
N MET A 108 -14.22 16.86 -1.20
CA MET A 108 -14.63 15.74 -0.34
C MET A 108 -15.25 16.25 0.97
N LYS A 109 -14.63 17.27 1.59
CA LYS A 109 -15.16 17.84 2.85
C LYS A 109 -16.50 18.53 2.63
N ALA A 110 -16.65 19.31 1.56
CA ALA A 110 -17.90 19.95 1.20
C ALA A 110 -19.02 18.92 0.99
N PHE A 111 -18.75 17.82 0.27
CA PHE A 111 -19.73 16.74 0.08
C PHE A 111 -20.17 16.13 1.42
N VAL A 112 -19.20 15.80 2.30
CA VAL A 112 -19.49 15.21 3.62
C VAL A 112 -20.40 16.13 4.45
N ASP A 113 -20.13 17.41 4.44
CA ASP A 113 -20.90 18.40 5.20
C ASP A 113 -22.28 18.69 4.57
N GLU A 114 -22.37 18.82 3.24
CA GLU A 114 -23.61 19.09 2.52
C GLU A 114 -24.60 17.92 2.61
N HIS A 115 -24.12 16.72 2.40
CA HIS A 115 -24.95 15.51 2.45
C HIS A 115 -25.10 14.91 3.86
N GLN A 116 -24.57 15.57 4.88
CA GLN A 116 -24.66 15.13 6.27
C GLN A 116 -24.30 13.65 6.40
N VAL A 117 -23.13 13.28 5.85
CA VAL A 117 -22.66 11.89 5.87
C VAL A 117 -22.54 11.41 7.31
N ALA A 118 -23.15 10.28 7.62
CA ALA A 118 -23.14 9.72 8.98
C ALA A 118 -21.87 8.90 9.24
N CYS A 119 -21.36 8.99 10.44
CA CYS A 119 -20.29 8.11 10.92
C CYS A 119 -20.79 6.65 10.98
N PRO A 120 -20.13 5.70 10.31
CA PRO A 120 -20.57 4.30 10.32
C PRO A 120 -20.61 3.67 11.71
N SER A 121 -19.80 4.15 12.65
CA SER A 121 -19.67 3.57 13.99
C SER A 121 -20.64 4.16 15.01
N CYS A 122 -20.91 5.46 14.97
CA CYS A 122 -21.73 6.12 15.99
C CYS A 122 -22.91 6.94 15.44
N GLY A 123 -23.05 7.05 14.13
CA GLY A 123 -24.12 7.82 13.48
C GLY A 123 -23.98 9.34 13.52
N ALA A 124 -22.93 9.88 14.14
CA ALA A 124 -22.70 11.33 14.20
C ALA A 124 -22.29 11.89 12.83
N HIS A 125 -22.58 13.18 12.61
CA HIS A 125 -22.26 13.88 11.34
C HIS A 125 -21.11 14.89 11.48
N ASN A 126 -20.30 14.76 12.53
CA ASN A 126 -19.28 15.75 12.86
C ASN A 126 -17.89 15.18 12.67
N PHE A 127 -17.23 15.58 11.58
CA PHE A 127 -15.90 15.12 11.21
C PHE A 127 -14.86 16.24 11.25
N THR A 128 -13.60 15.87 11.39
CA THR A 128 -12.46 16.78 11.23
C THR A 128 -12.27 17.17 9.78
N ASP A 129 -11.40 18.15 9.53
CA ASP A 129 -10.88 18.39 8.19
C ASP A 129 -10.09 17.18 7.69
N ILE A 130 -10.01 17.05 6.35
CA ILE A 130 -9.30 15.94 5.70
C ILE A 130 -7.79 16.22 5.75
N ARG A 131 -7.05 15.19 6.15
CA ARG A 131 -5.58 15.21 6.17
C ARG A 131 -5.04 14.12 5.26
N GLN A 132 -4.05 14.45 4.45
CA GLN A 132 -3.34 13.46 3.63
C GLN A 132 -2.39 12.65 4.50
N PHE A 133 -2.53 11.34 4.47
CA PHE A 133 -1.69 10.41 5.20
C PHE A 133 -0.87 9.58 4.22
N ASN A 134 0.44 9.81 4.19
CA ASN A 134 1.33 9.04 3.32
C ASN A 134 1.44 7.58 3.78
N LEU A 135 1.19 6.65 2.87
CA LEU A 135 1.14 5.21 3.13
C LEU A 135 2.52 4.54 3.20
N MET A 136 3.61 5.27 2.97
CA MET A 136 4.95 4.70 3.06
C MET A 136 5.42 4.61 4.50
N PHE A 137 5.87 3.42 4.90
CA PHE A 137 6.63 3.29 6.15
C PHE A 137 7.99 3.96 6.01
N LYS A 138 8.27 4.92 6.89
CA LYS A 138 9.57 5.54 7.05
C LYS A 138 10.41 4.79 8.07
N THR A 139 11.70 4.70 7.81
CA THR A 139 12.71 4.28 8.78
C THR A 139 14.00 5.06 8.53
N PHE A 140 15.05 4.78 9.30
CA PHE A 140 16.31 5.47 9.19
C PHE A 140 17.43 4.46 8.92
N GLN A 141 18.41 4.85 8.14
CA GLN A 141 19.61 4.07 7.90
C GLN A 141 20.80 4.82 8.49
N GLY A 142 21.53 4.17 9.40
CA GLY A 142 22.65 4.77 10.11
C GLY A 142 22.35 4.99 11.60
N VAL A 143 23.22 5.75 12.26
CA VAL A 143 23.24 5.89 13.73
C VAL A 143 22.31 7.01 14.22
N THR A 144 21.96 7.95 13.36
CA THR A 144 21.14 9.12 13.70
C THR A 144 19.84 9.14 12.92
N GLU A 145 18.76 9.54 13.61
CA GLU A 145 17.43 9.71 13.03
C GLU A 145 17.27 11.11 12.43
N ASP A 146 18.14 11.44 11.47
CA ASP A 146 18.09 12.73 10.80
C ASP A 146 17.37 12.64 9.44
N ALA A 147 16.91 13.76 8.93
CA ALA A 147 16.20 13.85 7.64
C ALA A 147 17.04 13.32 6.46
N LYS A 148 18.37 13.35 6.57
CA LYS A 148 19.30 12.84 5.54
C LYS A 148 19.37 11.32 5.51
N ASN A 149 19.00 10.67 6.60
CA ASN A 149 19.10 9.22 6.78
C ASN A 149 17.74 8.51 6.59
N VAL A 150 16.71 9.25 6.20
CA VAL A 150 15.38 8.69 5.94
C VAL A 150 15.43 7.74 4.75
N VAL A 151 14.95 6.53 4.96
CA VAL A 151 14.67 5.54 3.93
C VAL A 151 13.25 5.02 4.10
N TYR A 152 12.72 4.38 3.07
CA TYR A 152 11.36 3.88 3.07
C TYR A 152 11.35 2.38 2.82
N LEU A 153 10.43 1.67 3.48
CA LEU A 153 10.07 0.32 3.08
C LEU A 153 9.27 0.39 1.78
N ARG A 154 9.60 -0.43 0.80
CA ARG A 154 8.92 -0.41 -0.50
C ARG A 154 7.41 -0.69 -0.35
N PRO A 155 6.53 0.18 -0.88
CA PRO A 155 5.09 -0.04 -0.86
C PRO A 155 4.62 -1.02 -1.94
N GLU A 156 5.47 -1.27 -2.95
CA GLU A 156 5.25 -2.21 -4.05
C GLU A 156 6.58 -2.69 -4.64
N THR A 157 6.52 -3.72 -5.46
CA THR A 157 7.72 -4.36 -6.02
C THR A 157 8.13 -3.81 -7.41
N ALA A 158 7.27 -3.00 -8.04
CA ALA A 158 7.47 -2.55 -9.42
C ALA A 158 8.71 -1.69 -9.62
N GLN A 159 9.00 -0.73 -8.73
CA GLN A 159 10.11 0.20 -8.88
C GLN A 159 11.47 -0.49 -8.86
N GLY A 160 11.61 -1.55 -8.07
CA GLY A 160 12.80 -2.40 -8.08
C GLY A 160 13.08 -3.00 -9.46
N ILE A 161 12.02 -3.41 -10.17
CA ILE A 161 12.12 -3.90 -11.54
C ILE A 161 12.53 -2.78 -12.50
N PHE A 162 11.88 -1.62 -12.41
CA PHE A 162 12.17 -0.49 -13.31
C PHE A 162 13.60 0.03 -13.17
N VAL A 163 14.08 0.25 -11.96
CA VAL A 163 15.46 0.76 -11.74
C VAL A 163 16.52 -0.27 -12.16
N ASN A 164 16.20 -1.55 -12.15
CA ASN A 164 17.10 -2.62 -12.56
C ASN A 164 16.92 -3.07 -14.01
N PHE A 165 16.01 -2.46 -14.78
CA PHE A 165 15.69 -2.92 -16.14
C PHE A 165 16.92 -3.09 -17.03
N LYS A 166 17.77 -2.06 -17.12
CA LYS A 166 19.00 -2.11 -17.92
C LYS A 166 20.03 -3.11 -17.41
N ASN A 167 20.13 -3.26 -16.09
CA ASN A 167 21.02 -4.25 -15.47
C ASN A 167 20.58 -5.68 -15.84
N VAL A 168 19.29 -5.96 -15.72
CA VAL A 168 18.70 -7.25 -16.08
C VAL A 168 18.85 -7.54 -17.55
N GLN A 169 18.55 -6.58 -18.43
CA GLN A 169 18.71 -6.73 -19.88
C GLN A 169 20.15 -7.09 -20.24
N ARG A 170 21.12 -6.37 -19.67
CA ARG A 170 22.55 -6.58 -19.95
C ARG A 170 23.04 -7.94 -19.45
N THR A 171 22.72 -8.30 -18.21
CA THR A 171 23.20 -9.54 -17.58
C THR A 171 22.54 -10.80 -18.15
N SER A 172 21.26 -10.73 -18.50
CA SER A 172 20.53 -11.83 -19.13
C SER A 172 20.66 -11.87 -20.67
N ARG A 173 21.30 -10.86 -21.27
CA ARG A 173 21.44 -10.72 -22.74
C ARG A 173 20.12 -10.79 -23.51
N LYS A 174 19.02 -10.37 -22.87
CA LYS A 174 17.68 -10.40 -23.47
C LYS A 174 17.50 -9.28 -24.48
N LYS A 175 16.80 -9.58 -25.56
CA LYS A 175 16.27 -8.62 -26.53
C LYS A 175 14.81 -8.31 -26.21
N LEU A 176 14.35 -7.12 -26.60
CA LEU A 176 12.94 -6.76 -26.47
C LEU A 176 12.05 -7.54 -27.47
N PRO A 177 10.85 -7.96 -27.10
CA PRO A 177 10.26 -7.80 -25.75
C PRO A 177 10.73 -8.89 -24.77
N PHE A 178 10.86 -8.53 -23.48
CA PHE A 178 11.05 -9.49 -22.40
C PHE A 178 10.34 -8.99 -21.12
N GLY A 179 10.01 -9.90 -20.23
CA GLY A 179 9.38 -9.62 -18.95
C GLY A 179 10.32 -9.86 -17.78
N ILE A 180 10.09 -9.12 -16.69
CA ILE A 180 10.80 -9.28 -15.43
C ILE A 180 9.77 -9.51 -14.33
N GLY A 181 9.98 -10.52 -13.51
CA GLY A 181 9.12 -10.80 -12.37
C GLY A 181 9.90 -10.99 -11.08
N GLN A 182 9.23 -10.72 -9.96
CA GLN A 182 9.76 -11.01 -8.64
C GLN A 182 8.64 -11.38 -7.68
N ILE A 183 9.01 -12.08 -6.62
CA ILE A 183 8.14 -12.33 -5.47
C ILE A 183 8.78 -11.65 -4.27
N GLY A 184 8.08 -10.71 -3.67
CA GLY A 184 8.61 -9.96 -2.55
C GLY A 184 7.53 -9.37 -1.65
N LYS A 185 7.91 -9.00 -0.44
CA LYS A 185 7.03 -8.28 0.49
C LYS A 185 6.91 -6.82 0.09
N SER A 186 5.70 -6.27 0.26
CA SER A 186 5.38 -4.86 0.17
C SER A 186 4.85 -4.38 1.51
N PHE A 187 5.01 -3.10 1.81
CA PHE A 187 4.70 -2.52 3.12
C PHE A 187 3.91 -1.24 2.92
N ARG A 188 2.68 -1.21 3.41
CA ARG A 188 1.84 -0.03 3.38
C ARG A 188 1.31 0.25 4.77
N ASN A 189 1.46 1.48 5.22
CA ASN A 189 0.95 1.95 6.50
C ASN A 189 -0.54 2.33 6.33
N GLU A 190 -1.36 1.33 6.08
CA GLU A 190 -2.80 1.50 5.85
C GLU A 190 -3.55 1.57 7.17
N ILE A 191 -4.66 2.34 7.17
CA ILE A 191 -5.62 2.28 8.25
C ILE A 191 -6.36 0.96 8.08
N THR A 192 -6.15 0.09 9.04
CA THR A 192 -6.92 -1.11 9.28
C THR A 192 -7.55 -1.75 8.05
N PRO A 193 -6.84 -2.55 7.29
CA PRO A 193 -7.51 -3.57 6.49
C PRO A 193 -8.17 -4.53 7.47
N GLY A 194 -9.49 -4.67 7.38
CA GLY A 194 -10.23 -5.63 8.18
C GLY A 194 -9.85 -7.07 7.86
#